data_ff58052bb544c4f57a45b314a64e382b
#
_entry.id   ff58052bb544c4f57a45b314a64e382b
#
_cell.length_a   1.000
_cell.length_b   1.000
_cell.length_c   1.000
_cell.angle_alpha   90.00
_cell.angle_beta   90.00
_cell.angle_gamma   90.00
#
_symmetry.space_group_name_H-M   'P 1'
#
loop_
_entity.id
_entity.type
_entity.pdbx_description
1 polymer ?
#
loop_
_entity_poly.entity_id
_entity_poly.type
_entity_poly.pdbx_seq_one_letter_code
_entity_poly.pdbx_strand_id
1 'polypeptide(L)'
;MKKIPLFFIVLVCMLAAQLKAADDFLPQSKWIGSEQCQSTPNTWLCFRKTVHLPGVPGEMIANIAVDSKYWLWINGKMVVFEGGLKRGPAPGATYYDQVDIAPYLEKGENTIALLVWHFGKNGFSHVNSGTAALLFCAQGANLSIVSDKSWQCSVYRAYQNTEAPFPNYRLSESNIRFDARKELAGWNMPDFSGKLGASIEIVAPNEMPFGKLVARPIPMWKNGGLTDYPEVVKNEKGDTIRCRLPYNCQITPYLHVKAPAGLVVGMLTDNYTGGSANNVRAEYITREGEQEYESFGWMNGHEVLYVVPAGVEVLGVKYRETGYNADMKGSFACDDDFYNELWKRSARTLYITMRDNYMDCPDRERAQWWGDEVNELGEAFYVLDPRGWQLATKGIYELMNWQRPDGVIASPVPSLNWCKELPLQMLASVGWYGFYTQAFYSDDYSFVPHIYDGLKKYLHEVWQVDGQGMPVVRQGDWSWGDWGTDVDMEVLTTCWYYLALKAEKEFALHLR
;
A
#
# COMPACT_ATOMS: atom_id res chain seq x y z
N MET A 1 22.48 5.42 -42.54
CA MET A 1 21.30 5.19 -41.73
C MET A 1 21.67 5.46 -40.27
N LYS A 2 21.26 6.61 -39.75
CA LYS A 2 21.57 7.01 -38.37
C LYS A 2 20.65 6.20 -37.44
N LYS A 3 21.24 5.42 -36.50
CA LYS A 3 20.52 4.74 -35.46
C LYS A 3 19.91 5.80 -34.53
N ILE A 4 18.58 5.92 -34.51
CA ILE A 4 17.87 6.71 -33.50
C ILE A 4 18.07 5.93 -32.19
N PRO A 5 18.62 6.54 -31.13
CA PRO A 5 18.86 5.80 -29.90
C PRO A 5 17.51 5.43 -29.26
N LEU A 6 17.41 4.20 -28.82
CA LEU A 6 16.27 3.62 -28.12
C LEU A 6 15.83 4.48 -26.90
N PHE A 7 16.75 5.29 -26.40
CA PHE A 7 16.56 6.24 -25.29
C PHE A 7 15.50 7.32 -25.57
N PHE A 8 15.35 7.75 -26.84
CA PHE A 8 14.37 8.78 -27.18
C PHE A 8 12.93 8.25 -27.17
N ILE A 9 12.74 6.96 -27.39
CA ILE A 9 11.42 6.32 -27.40
C ILE A 9 10.91 6.11 -25.98
N VAL A 10 11.78 5.76 -25.03
CA VAL A 10 11.43 5.59 -23.61
C VAL A 10 11.10 6.93 -22.96
N LEU A 11 11.85 8.00 -23.26
CA LEU A 11 11.59 9.34 -22.71
C LEU A 11 10.26 9.93 -23.21
N VAL A 12 9.91 9.69 -24.49
CA VAL A 12 8.61 10.12 -25.05
C VAL A 12 7.45 9.33 -24.44
N CYS A 13 7.65 8.05 -24.09
CA CYS A 13 6.63 7.25 -23.44
C CYS A 13 6.40 7.67 -21.97
N MET A 14 7.45 8.08 -21.24
CA MET A 14 7.29 8.52 -19.84
C MET A 14 6.73 9.94 -19.71
N LEU A 15 7.10 10.86 -20.61
CA LEU A 15 6.42 12.18 -20.68
C LEU A 15 4.96 12.06 -21.11
N ALA A 16 4.64 11.10 -21.98
CA ALA A 16 3.26 10.79 -22.36
C ALA A 16 2.44 10.22 -21.19
N ALA A 17 3.06 9.48 -20.26
CA ALA A 17 2.37 8.95 -19.09
C ALA A 17 1.99 10.06 -18.07
N GLN A 18 2.80 11.10 -17.92
CA GLN A 18 2.47 12.23 -17.04
C GLN A 18 1.42 13.19 -17.62
N LEU A 19 1.26 13.23 -18.94
CA LEU A 19 0.22 14.05 -19.61
C LEU A 19 -1.12 13.32 -19.80
N LYS A 20 -1.17 11.99 -19.61
CA LYS A 20 -2.35 11.16 -19.85
C LYS A 20 -3.38 11.12 -18.71
N ALA A 21 -3.07 11.59 -17.52
CA ALA A 21 -3.99 11.47 -16.37
C ALA A 21 -5.37 12.15 -16.56
N ALA A 22 -5.52 13.06 -17.52
CA ALA A 22 -6.80 13.68 -17.83
C ALA A 22 -7.71 12.80 -18.72
N ASP A 23 -7.12 11.90 -19.53
CA ASP A 23 -7.85 11.06 -20.50
C ASP A 23 -8.16 9.64 -19.95
N ASP A 24 -7.58 9.26 -18.81
CA ASP A 24 -7.76 7.93 -18.23
C ASP A 24 -9.14 7.75 -17.58
N PHE A 25 -9.84 8.83 -17.27
CA PHE A 25 -11.21 8.82 -16.76
C PHE A 25 -12.13 9.67 -17.65
N LEU A 26 -13.14 9.05 -18.21
CA LEU A 26 -14.12 9.74 -19.01
C LEU A 26 -14.90 10.78 -18.20
N PRO A 27 -15.31 11.93 -18.76
CA PRO A 27 -15.99 13.00 -18.02
C PRO A 27 -17.32 12.57 -17.36
N GLN A 28 -17.97 11.52 -17.89
CA GLN A 28 -19.18 10.94 -17.33
C GLN A 28 -18.92 10.04 -16.12
N SER A 29 -17.67 9.62 -15.88
CA SER A 29 -17.31 8.87 -14.66
C SER A 29 -17.56 9.73 -13.43
N LYS A 30 -18.10 9.14 -12.38
CA LYS A 30 -18.31 9.81 -11.08
C LYS A 30 -17.73 8.98 -9.96
N TRP A 31 -17.19 9.64 -8.96
CA TRP A 31 -17.01 9.02 -7.67
C TRP A 31 -18.38 8.66 -7.12
N ILE A 32 -18.54 7.39 -6.75
CA ILE A 32 -19.81 6.86 -6.24
C ILE A 32 -19.62 6.28 -4.84
N GLY A 33 -20.69 6.32 -4.05
CA GLY A 33 -20.69 5.83 -2.67
C GLY A 33 -22.09 5.45 -2.21
N SER A 34 -22.26 5.36 -0.89
CA SER A 34 -23.53 5.06 -0.22
C SER A 34 -24.00 6.27 0.60
N GLU A 35 -25.29 6.59 0.54
CA GLU A 35 -25.89 7.60 1.43
C GLU A 35 -25.73 7.27 2.92
N GLN A 36 -25.65 5.98 3.26
CA GLN A 36 -25.71 5.51 4.65
C GLN A 36 -24.41 5.70 5.42
N CYS A 37 -23.27 5.89 4.75
CA CYS A 37 -21.98 5.84 5.44
C CYS A 37 -20.88 6.47 4.57
N GLN A 38 -20.70 7.77 4.64
CA GLN A 38 -19.68 8.46 3.84
C GLN A 38 -18.34 8.61 4.58
N SER A 39 -18.35 8.85 5.89
CA SER A 39 -17.16 9.21 6.66
C SER A 39 -16.87 8.32 7.87
N THR A 40 -17.61 7.22 8.05
CA THR A 40 -17.40 6.33 9.20
C THR A 40 -16.11 5.54 9.03
N PRO A 41 -15.21 5.52 10.03
CA PRO A 41 -14.01 4.70 10.00
C PRO A 41 -14.32 3.21 9.87
N ASN A 42 -13.41 2.47 9.21
CA ASN A 42 -13.52 1.03 8.98
C ASN A 42 -14.82 0.63 8.27
N THR A 43 -15.23 1.44 7.29
CA THR A 43 -16.43 1.15 6.49
C THR A 43 -16.09 0.25 5.32
N TRP A 44 -16.95 -0.73 5.08
CA TRP A 44 -16.86 -1.63 3.94
C TRP A 44 -18.09 -1.46 3.03
N LEU A 45 -17.84 -1.19 1.75
CA LEU A 45 -18.89 -1.01 0.74
C LEU A 45 -18.78 -2.11 -0.32
N CYS A 46 -19.89 -2.75 -0.64
CA CYS A 46 -19.98 -3.60 -1.82
C CYS A 46 -20.64 -2.84 -2.97
N PHE A 47 -19.96 -2.80 -4.09
CA PHE A 47 -20.42 -2.22 -5.34
C PHE A 47 -20.67 -3.32 -6.36
N ARG A 48 -21.74 -3.20 -7.16
CA ARG A 48 -22.11 -4.16 -8.19
C ARG A 48 -22.68 -3.47 -9.41
N LYS A 49 -22.25 -3.92 -10.59
CA LYS A 49 -22.79 -3.50 -11.89
C LYS A 49 -22.96 -4.71 -12.79
N THR A 50 -24.12 -4.86 -13.40
CA THR A 50 -24.34 -5.79 -14.51
C THR A 50 -24.28 -5.02 -15.82
N VAL A 51 -23.52 -5.54 -16.78
CA VAL A 51 -23.35 -4.97 -18.12
C VAL A 51 -23.55 -6.04 -19.18
N HIS A 52 -24.17 -5.67 -20.29
CA HIS A 52 -24.34 -6.56 -21.45
C HIS A 52 -23.32 -6.22 -22.52
N LEU A 53 -22.49 -7.20 -22.91
CA LEU A 53 -21.47 -7.04 -23.93
C LEU A 53 -21.87 -7.76 -25.23
N PRO A 54 -21.83 -7.07 -26.39
CA PRO A 54 -22.14 -7.71 -27.69
C PRO A 54 -21.08 -8.73 -28.11
N GLY A 55 -19.89 -8.65 -27.54
CA GLY A 55 -18.74 -9.54 -27.78
C GLY A 55 -17.67 -9.34 -26.71
N VAL A 56 -16.69 -10.23 -26.66
CA VAL A 56 -15.52 -10.12 -25.75
C VAL A 56 -14.56 -9.10 -26.35
N PRO A 57 -14.18 -8.03 -25.61
CA PRO A 57 -13.16 -7.08 -26.07
C PRO A 57 -11.77 -7.75 -26.09
N GLY A 58 -10.91 -7.36 -27.05
CA GLY A 58 -9.52 -7.83 -27.08
C GLY A 58 -8.66 -7.24 -25.98
N GLU A 59 -8.97 -6.02 -25.57
CA GLU A 59 -8.36 -5.30 -24.46
C GLU A 59 -9.41 -4.41 -23.78
N MET A 60 -9.39 -4.34 -22.45
CA MET A 60 -10.26 -3.44 -21.71
C MET A 60 -9.59 -3.03 -20.40
N ILE A 61 -8.99 -1.85 -20.38
CA ILE A 61 -8.28 -1.34 -19.20
C ILE A 61 -9.26 -0.63 -18.28
N ALA A 62 -9.39 -1.14 -17.06
CA ALA A 62 -10.14 -0.52 -15.98
C ALA A 62 -9.20 0.34 -15.13
N ASN A 63 -9.49 1.64 -15.07
CA ASN A 63 -8.87 2.59 -14.14
C ASN A 63 -9.74 2.64 -12.89
N ILE A 64 -9.15 2.31 -11.74
CA ILE A 64 -9.87 2.09 -10.48
C ILE A 64 -9.22 2.89 -9.36
N ALA A 65 -9.93 3.86 -8.81
CA ALA A 65 -9.52 4.60 -7.63
C ALA A 65 -10.51 4.41 -6.49
N VAL A 66 -9.99 4.29 -5.27
CA VAL A 66 -10.76 4.15 -4.05
C VAL A 66 -10.08 4.91 -2.89
N ASP A 67 -10.81 5.20 -1.87
CA ASP A 67 -10.27 5.41 -0.55
C ASP A 67 -10.82 4.30 0.36
N SER A 68 -10.04 3.23 0.72
CA SER A 68 -8.58 3.14 0.70
C SER A 68 -8.08 1.91 -0.09
N LYS A 69 -8.74 0.76 0.03
CA LYS A 69 -8.38 -0.53 -0.61
C LYS A 69 -9.62 -1.15 -1.26
N TYR A 70 -9.40 -2.05 -2.26
CA TYR A 70 -10.49 -2.76 -2.91
C TYR A 70 -10.10 -4.19 -3.29
N TRP A 71 -11.13 -5.03 -3.49
CA TRP A 71 -11.07 -6.35 -4.12
C TRP A 71 -12.04 -6.35 -5.29
N LEU A 72 -11.63 -6.94 -6.42
CA LEU A 72 -12.41 -6.94 -7.65
C LEU A 72 -12.74 -8.38 -8.08
N TRP A 73 -14.00 -8.61 -8.37
CA TRP A 73 -14.49 -9.82 -9.03
C TRP A 73 -15.19 -9.48 -10.32
N ILE A 74 -15.04 -10.34 -11.32
CA ILE A 74 -15.80 -10.32 -12.56
C ILE A 74 -16.38 -11.71 -12.77
N ASN A 75 -17.69 -11.79 -12.92
CA ASN A 75 -18.42 -13.04 -13.06
C ASN A 75 -18.13 -14.05 -11.93
N GLY A 76 -17.95 -13.54 -10.70
CA GLY A 76 -17.61 -14.31 -9.51
C GLY A 76 -16.14 -14.73 -9.41
N LYS A 77 -15.32 -14.49 -10.44
CA LYS A 77 -13.88 -14.78 -10.42
C LYS A 77 -13.11 -13.60 -9.84
N MET A 78 -12.23 -13.84 -8.89
CA MET A 78 -11.33 -12.83 -8.32
C MET A 78 -10.35 -12.35 -9.38
N VAL A 79 -10.35 -11.06 -9.66
CA VAL A 79 -9.45 -10.38 -10.62
C VAL A 79 -8.32 -9.67 -9.88
N VAL A 80 -8.66 -8.94 -8.81
CA VAL A 80 -7.71 -8.23 -7.96
C VAL A 80 -7.91 -8.64 -6.51
N PHE A 81 -6.86 -9.19 -5.91
CA PHE A 81 -6.78 -9.43 -4.48
C PHE A 81 -6.01 -8.26 -3.84
N GLU A 82 -6.73 -7.34 -3.21
CA GLU A 82 -6.25 -6.08 -2.67
C GLU A 82 -5.64 -5.14 -3.75
N GLY A 83 -6.45 -4.23 -4.24
CA GLY A 83 -6.03 -3.08 -5.02
C GLY A 83 -6.03 -1.79 -4.20
N GLY A 84 -5.61 -0.71 -4.84
CA GLY A 84 -5.44 0.60 -4.23
C GLY A 84 -4.12 0.73 -3.46
N LEU A 85 -3.52 1.92 -3.54
CA LEU A 85 -2.44 2.32 -2.68
C LEU A 85 -2.98 3.17 -1.53
N LYS A 86 -2.26 3.20 -0.42
CA LYS A 86 -2.49 4.19 0.63
C LYS A 86 -2.45 5.59 0.02
N ARG A 87 -3.46 6.41 0.36
CA ARG A 87 -3.70 7.68 -0.29
C ARG A 87 -2.69 8.73 0.15
N GLY A 88 -2.27 9.58 -0.78
CA GLY A 88 -1.48 10.78 -0.56
C GLY A 88 -0.22 10.89 -1.43
N PRO A 89 -0.28 10.65 -2.78
CA PRO A 89 0.89 10.90 -3.64
C PRO A 89 1.36 12.35 -3.61
N ALA A 90 0.45 13.25 -3.24
CA ALA A 90 0.66 14.67 -2.94
C ALA A 90 -0.50 15.12 -2.04
N PRO A 91 -0.43 16.29 -1.38
CA PRO A 91 -1.56 16.85 -0.66
C PRO A 91 -2.82 16.90 -1.52
N GLY A 92 -3.90 16.27 -1.06
CA GLY A 92 -5.17 16.25 -1.78
C GLY A 92 -5.23 15.38 -3.03
N ALA A 93 -4.26 14.48 -3.26
CA ALA A 93 -4.24 13.59 -4.43
C ALA A 93 -4.56 12.13 -4.07
N THR A 94 -4.95 11.32 -5.04
CA THR A 94 -5.32 9.91 -4.88
C THR A 94 -4.70 9.06 -5.98
N TYR A 95 -4.17 7.86 -5.62
CA TYR A 95 -3.72 6.88 -6.59
C TYR A 95 -4.89 6.14 -7.25
N TYR A 96 -4.70 5.70 -8.50
CA TYR A 96 -5.57 4.75 -9.17
C TYR A 96 -4.77 3.61 -9.78
N ASP A 97 -5.39 2.43 -9.86
CA ASP A 97 -4.82 1.25 -10.49
C ASP A 97 -5.30 1.11 -11.93
N GLN A 98 -4.49 0.50 -12.79
CA GLN A 98 -4.84 0.12 -14.15
C GLN A 98 -4.85 -1.40 -14.26
N VAL A 99 -5.99 -1.98 -14.61
CA VAL A 99 -6.21 -3.42 -14.65
C VAL A 99 -6.83 -3.82 -15.98
N ASP A 100 -6.18 -4.72 -16.74
CA ASP A 100 -6.84 -5.33 -17.89
C ASP A 100 -7.88 -6.34 -17.43
N ILE A 101 -9.15 -6.03 -17.68
CA ILE A 101 -10.28 -6.86 -17.30
C ILE A 101 -10.82 -7.71 -18.47
N ALA A 102 -10.35 -7.51 -19.70
CA ALA A 102 -10.83 -8.23 -20.87
C ALA A 102 -10.79 -9.76 -20.71
N PRO A 103 -9.75 -10.38 -20.10
CA PRO A 103 -9.67 -11.84 -19.93
C PRO A 103 -10.77 -12.44 -19.05
N TYR A 104 -11.49 -11.64 -18.31
CA TYR A 104 -12.56 -12.07 -17.38
C TYR A 104 -13.97 -11.77 -17.89
N LEU A 105 -14.07 -11.07 -19.01
CA LEU A 105 -15.34 -10.69 -19.63
C LEU A 105 -15.82 -11.75 -20.63
N GLU A 106 -17.13 -11.89 -20.74
CA GLU A 106 -17.80 -12.84 -21.62
C GLU A 106 -18.78 -12.11 -22.53
N LYS A 107 -19.14 -12.71 -23.67
CA LYS A 107 -20.24 -12.23 -24.49
C LYS A 107 -21.56 -12.40 -23.74
N GLY A 108 -22.39 -11.37 -23.69
CA GLY A 108 -23.65 -11.37 -22.96
C GLY A 108 -23.55 -10.60 -21.64
N GLU A 109 -24.23 -11.07 -20.63
CA GLU A 109 -24.25 -10.41 -19.31
C GLU A 109 -22.96 -10.68 -18.53
N ASN A 110 -22.42 -9.62 -17.94
CA ASN A 110 -21.25 -9.67 -17.07
C ASN A 110 -21.57 -8.93 -15.77
N THR A 111 -21.11 -9.49 -14.67
CA THR A 111 -21.18 -8.86 -13.36
C THR A 111 -19.81 -8.38 -12.94
N ILE A 112 -19.68 -7.09 -12.67
CA ILE A 112 -18.49 -6.45 -12.07
C ILE A 112 -18.84 -6.14 -10.62
N ALA A 113 -18.06 -6.65 -9.68
CA ALA A 113 -18.29 -6.49 -8.26
C ALA A 113 -17.00 -6.04 -7.55
N LEU A 114 -17.09 -4.99 -6.73
CA LEU A 114 -15.97 -4.49 -5.93
C LEU A 114 -16.37 -4.40 -4.46
N LEU A 115 -15.48 -4.90 -3.60
CA LEU A 115 -15.51 -4.63 -2.18
C LEU A 115 -14.51 -3.53 -1.88
N VAL A 116 -14.96 -2.43 -1.29
CA VAL A 116 -14.10 -1.29 -0.92
C VAL A 116 -13.99 -1.20 0.59
N TRP A 117 -12.78 -1.17 1.10
CA TRP A 117 -12.47 -0.93 2.50
C TRP A 117 -11.97 0.50 2.70
N HIS A 118 -12.81 1.34 3.28
CA HIS A 118 -12.46 2.70 3.68
C HIS A 118 -11.92 2.71 5.10
N PHE A 119 -10.66 3.10 5.26
CA PHE A 119 -10.04 3.19 6.57
C PHE A 119 -10.70 4.28 7.43
N GLY A 120 -11.05 5.41 6.83
CA GLY A 120 -11.78 6.51 7.46
C GLY A 120 -10.97 7.28 8.51
N LYS A 121 -9.66 7.07 8.59
CA LYS A 121 -8.74 7.75 9.50
C LYS A 121 -7.37 7.94 8.85
N ASN A 122 -6.65 8.95 9.29
CA ASN A 122 -5.26 9.16 8.90
C ASN A 122 -4.34 8.12 9.55
N GLY A 123 -3.16 7.96 8.98
CA GLY A 123 -2.07 7.17 9.51
C GLY A 123 -0.72 7.83 9.21
N PHE A 124 0.38 7.14 9.51
CA PHE A 124 1.72 7.62 9.21
C PHE A 124 2.18 7.34 7.76
N SER A 125 1.30 6.73 6.96
CA SER A 125 1.51 6.49 5.53
C SER A 125 0.23 6.62 4.71
N HIS A 126 -0.82 7.28 5.27
CA HIS A 126 -2.12 7.42 4.62
C HIS A 126 -2.82 8.71 5.04
N VAL A 127 -3.41 9.39 4.06
CA VAL A 127 -4.24 10.57 4.27
C VAL A 127 -5.66 10.27 3.83
N ASN A 128 -6.57 10.25 4.80
CA ASN A 128 -7.98 10.01 4.59
C ASN A 128 -8.64 11.15 3.79
N SER A 129 -9.45 10.81 2.77
CA SER A 129 -10.28 11.79 2.06
C SER A 129 -11.50 12.24 2.85
N GLY A 130 -11.89 11.48 3.88
CA GLY A 130 -13.12 11.67 4.64
C GLY A 130 -14.35 11.04 4.00
N THR A 131 -14.21 10.31 2.87
CA THR A 131 -15.37 9.79 2.14
C THR A 131 -15.09 8.40 1.56
N ALA A 132 -15.90 7.41 1.95
CA ALA A 132 -15.86 6.07 1.39
C ALA A 132 -16.42 6.08 -0.04
N ALA A 133 -15.60 5.80 -1.05
CA ALA A 133 -16.01 5.91 -2.44
C ALA A 133 -15.19 5.04 -3.40
N LEU A 134 -15.79 4.83 -4.58
CA LEU A 134 -15.22 4.17 -5.75
C LEU A 134 -15.32 5.10 -6.97
N LEU A 135 -14.24 5.19 -7.73
CA LEU A 135 -14.24 5.69 -9.10
C LEU A 135 -13.77 4.57 -10.02
N PHE A 136 -14.57 4.25 -11.04
CA PHE A 136 -14.29 3.18 -11.98
C PHE A 136 -14.50 3.68 -13.41
N CYS A 137 -13.52 3.42 -14.28
CA CYS A 137 -13.64 3.71 -15.72
C CYS A 137 -12.90 2.64 -16.50
N ALA A 138 -13.62 1.74 -17.15
CA ALA A 138 -13.03 0.77 -18.05
C ALA A 138 -13.28 1.17 -19.50
N GLN A 139 -12.23 1.16 -20.31
CA GLN A 139 -12.26 1.57 -21.72
C GLN A 139 -11.68 0.48 -22.61
N GLY A 140 -12.42 0.15 -23.67
CA GLY A 140 -12.00 -0.69 -24.79
C GLY A 140 -12.28 0.05 -26.11
N ALA A 141 -11.98 -0.57 -27.25
CA ALA A 141 -12.01 0.07 -28.56
C ALA A 141 -13.34 0.80 -28.88
N ASN A 142 -14.51 0.23 -28.53
CA ASN A 142 -15.82 0.79 -28.81
C ASN A 142 -16.80 0.67 -27.63
N LEU A 143 -16.26 0.50 -26.42
CA LEU A 143 -17.05 0.24 -25.22
C LEU A 143 -16.42 0.94 -24.03
N SER A 144 -17.25 1.53 -23.20
CA SER A 144 -16.82 2.05 -21.90
C SER A 144 -17.80 1.63 -20.81
N ILE A 145 -17.27 1.35 -19.62
CA ILE A 145 -18.03 1.10 -18.41
C ILE A 145 -17.55 2.08 -17.36
N VAL A 146 -18.43 2.95 -16.89
CA VAL A 146 -18.08 4.00 -15.93
C VAL A 146 -18.87 3.84 -14.64
N SER A 147 -18.30 4.35 -13.55
CA SER A 147 -19.03 4.52 -12.30
C SER A 147 -19.98 5.70 -12.37
N ASP A 148 -21.23 5.45 -12.09
CA ASP A 148 -22.35 6.38 -12.08
C ASP A 148 -23.48 5.87 -11.16
N LYS A 149 -24.59 6.58 -11.10
CA LYS A 149 -25.77 6.19 -10.31
C LYS A 149 -26.44 4.88 -10.73
N SER A 150 -26.05 4.28 -11.84
CA SER A 150 -26.59 2.98 -12.30
C SER A 150 -25.91 1.79 -11.63
N TRP A 151 -24.88 2.02 -10.83
CA TRP A 151 -24.30 1.01 -9.97
C TRP A 151 -25.16 0.78 -8.73
N GLN A 152 -25.10 -0.42 -8.20
CA GLN A 152 -25.63 -0.74 -6.88
C GLN A 152 -24.51 -0.58 -5.84
N CYS A 153 -24.88 -0.10 -4.64
CA CYS A 153 -23.95 0.04 -3.52
C CYS A 153 -24.66 -0.22 -2.20
N SER A 154 -24.02 -0.94 -1.31
CA SER A 154 -24.48 -1.12 0.08
C SER A 154 -23.32 -1.16 1.06
N VAL A 155 -23.57 -0.72 2.28
CA VAL A 155 -22.65 -0.97 3.40
C VAL A 155 -22.68 -2.46 3.72
N TYR A 156 -21.51 -3.11 3.70
CA TYR A 156 -21.37 -4.53 4.00
C TYR A 156 -21.26 -4.75 5.51
N ARG A 157 -22.41 -4.88 6.17
CA ARG A 157 -22.55 -4.90 7.64
C ARG A 157 -21.96 -6.14 8.31
N ALA A 158 -21.53 -7.15 7.57
CA ALA A 158 -20.78 -8.27 8.13
C ALA A 158 -19.40 -7.82 8.65
N TYR A 159 -18.78 -6.82 8.02
CA TYR A 159 -17.55 -6.20 8.51
C TYR A 159 -17.88 -5.22 9.64
N GLN A 160 -17.18 -5.35 10.76
CA GLN A 160 -17.44 -4.61 11.99
C GLN A 160 -16.10 -4.21 12.65
N ASN A 161 -16.18 -3.29 13.60
CA ASN A 161 -15.08 -3.01 14.49
C ASN A 161 -14.89 -4.13 15.51
N THR A 162 -13.64 -4.40 15.88
CA THR A 162 -13.32 -5.27 17.02
C THR A 162 -13.46 -4.51 18.33
N GLU A 163 -13.53 -5.25 19.43
CA GLU A 163 -13.27 -4.70 20.76
C GLU A 163 -11.77 -4.34 20.90
N ALA A 164 -11.43 -3.63 22.00
CA ALA A 164 -10.03 -3.43 22.36
C ALA A 164 -9.31 -4.78 22.60
N PRO A 165 -7.98 -4.83 22.39
CA PRO A 165 -7.09 -3.76 22.02
C PRO A 165 -7.20 -3.39 20.53
N PHE A 166 -7.02 -2.10 20.23
CA PHE A 166 -7.01 -1.59 18.87
C PHE A 166 -5.58 -1.55 18.32
N PRO A 167 -5.40 -1.52 16.99
CA PRO A 167 -4.09 -1.25 16.39
C PRO A 167 -3.53 0.09 16.86
N ASN A 168 -2.21 0.25 16.80
CA ASN A 168 -1.57 1.51 17.10
C ASN A 168 -2.20 2.67 16.29
N TYR A 169 -2.36 3.85 16.90
CA TYR A 169 -2.97 5.01 16.25
C TYR A 169 -2.25 5.51 15.00
N ARG A 170 -1.01 5.07 14.80
CA ARG A 170 -0.19 5.37 13.62
C ARG A 170 -0.63 4.59 12.38
N LEU A 171 -1.28 3.42 12.58
CA LEU A 171 -1.89 2.66 11.50
C LEU A 171 -3.21 3.29 11.05
N SER A 172 -3.38 3.44 9.76
CA SER A 172 -4.65 3.80 9.15
C SER A 172 -5.64 2.64 9.14
N GLU A 173 -5.14 1.41 9.11
CA GLU A 173 -5.94 0.19 9.14
C GLU A 173 -6.53 -0.08 10.53
N SER A 174 -7.75 -0.61 10.56
CA SER A 174 -8.39 -1.13 11.76
C SER A 174 -8.32 -2.66 11.77
N ASN A 175 -8.48 -3.26 12.93
CA ASN A 175 -8.74 -4.69 12.99
C ASN A 175 -10.03 -5.04 12.26
N ILE A 176 -10.08 -6.20 11.66
CA ILE A 176 -11.23 -6.69 10.91
C ILE A 176 -11.98 -7.72 11.77
N ARG A 177 -13.27 -7.47 12.02
CA ARG A 177 -14.22 -8.46 12.54
C ARG A 177 -15.26 -8.74 11.46
N PHE A 178 -15.43 -10.01 11.09
CA PHE A 178 -16.45 -10.43 10.13
C PHE A 178 -17.50 -11.28 10.83
N ASP A 179 -18.76 -10.84 10.78
CA ASP A 179 -19.91 -11.56 11.34
C ASP A 179 -20.63 -12.33 10.22
N ALA A 180 -20.36 -13.63 10.12
CA ALA A 180 -20.91 -14.49 9.08
C ALA A 180 -22.45 -14.58 9.09
N ARG A 181 -23.11 -14.28 10.20
CA ARG A 181 -24.57 -14.21 10.29
C ARG A 181 -25.18 -13.07 9.48
N LYS A 182 -24.36 -12.08 9.12
CA LYS A 182 -24.73 -10.88 8.35
C LYS A 182 -24.14 -10.89 6.94
N GLU A 183 -23.58 -12.02 6.52
CA GLU A 183 -22.98 -12.17 5.21
C GLU A 183 -23.99 -11.93 4.09
N LEU A 184 -23.61 -11.20 3.07
CA LEU A 184 -24.33 -11.04 1.80
C LEU A 184 -23.88 -12.14 0.83
N ALA A 185 -24.24 -13.39 1.13
CA ALA A 185 -23.76 -14.53 0.36
C ALA A 185 -24.01 -14.37 -1.15
N GLY A 186 -22.98 -14.58 -1.95
CA GLY A 186 -23.05 -14.53 -3.41
C GLY A 186 -23.23 -13.12 -4.02
N TRP A 187 -23.11 -12.03 -3.26
CA TRP A 187 -23.31 -10.66 -3.78
C TRP A 187 -22.42 -10.31 -4.99
N ASN A 188 -21.27 -10.97 -5.12
CA ASN A 188 -20.31 -10.84 -6.22
C ASN A 188 -20.52 -11.84 -7.36
N MET A 189 -21.53 -12.71 -7.26
CA MET A 189 -21.85 -13.73 -8.26
C MET A 189 -22.88 -13.23 -9.27
N PRO A 190 -22.88 -13.73 -10.53
CA PRO A 190 -23.86 -13.33 -11.53
C PRO A 190 -25.33 -13.60 -11.14
N ASP A 191 -25.58 -14.70 -10.47
CA ASP A 191 -26.92 -15.20 -10.10
C ASP A 191 -27.45 -14.62 -8.77
N PHE A 192 -26.78 -13.62 -8.20
CA PHE A 192 -27.22 -12.97 -6.96
C PHE A 192 -28.63 -12.38 -7.11
N SER A 193 -29.57 -12.92 -6.36
CA SER A 193 -30.97 -12.50 -6.31
C SER A 193 -31.31 -11.51 -5.19
N GLY A 194 -30.34 -11.20 -4.32
CA GLY A 194 -30.49 -10.23 -3.25
C GLY A 194 -30.56 -8.79 -3.77
N LYS A 195 -30.84 -7.84 -2.87
CA LYS A 195 -30.91 -6.42 -3.22
C LYS A 195 -29.74 -5.66 -2.55
N LEU A 196 -29.00 -4.92 -3.36
CA LEU A 196 -28.13 -3.85 -2.89
C LEU A 196 -28.85 -2.50 -3.08
N GLY A 197 -28.47 -1.50 -2.28
CA GLY A 197 -28.97 -0.14 -2.43
C GLY A 197 -28.52 0.50 -3.76
N ALA A 198 -29.05 1.67 -4.07
CA ALA A 198 -28.53 2.49 -5.16
C ALA A 198 -27.24 3.20 -4.74
N SER A 199 -26.31 3.37 -5.66
CA SER A 199 -25.17 4.26 -5.43
C SER A 199 -25.61 5.72 -5.56
N ILE A 200 -24.88 6.60 -4.87
CA ILE A 200 -24.97 8.05 -5.08
C ILE A 200 -23.72 8.54 -5.82
N GLU A 201 -23.89 9.54 -6.66
CA GLU A 201 -22.77 10.27 -7.26
C GLU A 201 -22.28 11.32 -6.26
N ILE A 202 -20.97 11.43 -6.09
CA ILE A 202 -20.34 12.33 -5.12
C ILE A 202 -19.74 13.53 -5.86
N VAL A 203 -18.68 13.30 -6.65
CA VAL A 203 -17.99 14.32 -7.44
C VAL A 203 -17.43 13.74 -8.73
N ALA A 204 -16.98 14.59 -9.65
CA ALA A 204 -16.28 14.20 -10.86
C ALA A 204 -14.82 13.76 -10.57
N PRO A 205 -14.13 13.09 -11.53
CA PRO A 205 -12.69 12.84 -11.42
C PRO A 205 -11.90 14.12 -11.18
N ASN A 206 -10.81 14.02 -10.42
CA ASN A 206 -9.92 15.13 -10.06
C ASN A 206 -10.54 16.23 -9.17
N GLU A 207 -11.76 16.04 -8.66
CA GLU A 207 -12.39 16.98 -7.73
C GLU A 207 -12.18 16.57 -6.27
N MET A 208 -12.22 17.57 -5.37
CA MET A 208 -12.17 17.30 -3.92
C MET A 208 -13.42 16.55 -3.45
N PRO A 209 -13.33 15.67 -2.44
CA PRO A 209 -12.20 15.49 -1.53
C PRO A 209 -11.09 14.54 -2.04
N PHE A 210 -11.23 13.93 -3.20
CA PHE A 210 -10.27 12.94 -3.71
C PHE A 210 -9.10 13.60 -4.46
N GLY A 211 -9.32 14.74 -5.09
CA GLY A 211 -8.34 15.57 -5.77
C GLY A 211 -7.70 14.91 -6.99
N LYS A 212 -6.50 15.35 -7.34
CA LYS A 212 -5.79 14.89 -8.54
C LYS A 212 -5.56 13.37 -8.51
N LEU A 213 -5.89 12.71 -9.62
CA LEU A 213 -5.65 11.29 -9.81
C LEU A 213 -4.25 11.03 -10.36
N VAL A 214 -3.54 10.07 -9.75
CA VAL A 214 -2.17 9.69 -10.09
C VAL A 214 -2.13 8.19 -10.34
N ALA A 215 -1.62 7.77 -11.50
CA ALA A 215 -1.47 6.35 -11.80
C ALA A 215 -0.53 5.67 -10.78
N ARG A 216 -0.86 4.44 -10.39
CA ARG A 216 0.01 3.61 -9.55
C ARG A 216 1.39 3.46 -10.20
N PRO A 217 2.47 3.89 -9.55
CA PRO A 217 3.82 3.82 -10.13
C PRO A 217 4.57 2.52 -9.79
N ILE A 218 3.95 1.62 -9.03
CA ILE A 218 4.53 0.35 -8.57
C ILE A 218 3.63 -0.83 -8.96
N PRO A 219 4.17 -2.06 -9.04
CA PRO A 219 3.39 -3.23 -9.42
C PRO A 219 2.19 -3.49 -8.49
N MET A 220 1.17 -4.18 -9.02
CA MET A 220 0.13 -4.79 -8.18
C MET A 220 0.78 -5.81 -7.23
N TRP A 221 0.13 -6.04 -6.08
CA TRP A 221 0.67 -6.97 -5.06
C TRP A 221 0.86 -8.38 -5.58
N LYS A 222 1.86 -9.07 -5.04
CA LYS A 222 2.03 -10.51 -5.21
C LYS A 222 0.86 -11.24 -4.58
N ASN A 223 0.33 -12.24 -5.27
CA ASN A 223 -0.76 -13.09 -4.80
C ASN A 223 -0.39 -14.55 -5.01
N GLY A 224 0.03 -15.22 -3.94
CA GLY A 224 0.49 -16.62 -3.95
C GLY A 224 -0.63 -17.67 -4.02
N GLY A 225 -1.91 -17.26 -3.95
CA GLY A 225 -3.02 -18.20 -3.74
C GLY A 225 -3.07 -18.76 -2.32
N LEU A 226 -4.12 -19.52 -2.02
CA LEU A 226 -4.25 -20.21 -0.73
C LEU A 226 -3.31 -21.41 -0.66
N THR A 227 -2.51 -21.50 0.39
CA THR A 227 -1.47 -22.51 0.61
C THR A 227 -1.61 -23.13 2.00
N ASP A 228 -1.32 -24.41 2.12
CA ASP A 228 -1.29 -25.10 3.40
C ASP A 228 -0.06 -24.69 4.23
N TYR A 229 -0.22 -24.64 5.55
CA TYR A 229 0.90 -24.39 6.45
C TYR A 229 1.86 -25.58 6.49
N PRO A 230 3.18 -25.36 6.53
CA PRO A 230 4.17 -26.45 6.68
C PRO A 230 3.97 -27.29 7.95
N GLU A 231 3.47 -26.64 9.02
CA GLU A 231 3.24 -27.30 10.30
C GLU A 231 2.03 -26.69 11.00
N VAL A 232 1.16 -27.54 11.54
CA VAL A 232 -0.04 -27.15 12.30
C VAL A 232 -0.07 -27.92 13.61
N VAL A 233 -0.04 -27.20 14.73
CA VAL A 233 -0.02 -27.79 16.09
C VAL A 233 -1.18 -27.21 16.89
N LYS A 234 -1.99 -28.08 17.51
CA LYS A 234 -2.98 -27.71 18.51
C LYS A 234 -2.33 -27.73 19.90
N ASN A 235 -2.63 -26.73 20.73
CA ASN A 235 -2.19 -26.75 22.12
C ASN A 235 -2.94 -27.84 22.91
N GLU A 236 -2.45 -28.17 24.12
CA GLU A 236 -3.03 -29.23 24.99
C GLU A 236 -4.51 -28.98 25.34
N LYS A 237 -4.93 -27.71 25.45
CA LYS A 237 -6.32 -27.33 25.73
C LYS A 237 -7.22 -27.39 24.50
N GLY A 238 -6.62 -27.44 23.28
CA GLY A 238 -7.35 -27.43 22.02
C GLY A 238 -7.99 -26.09 21.65
N ASP A 239 -7.71 -25.03 22.39
CA ASP A 239 -8.27 -23.68 22.17
C ASP A 239 -7.38 -22.78 21.29
N THR A 240 -6.19 -23.22 20.96
CA THR A 240 -5.26 -22.49 20.08
C THR A 240 -4.60 -23.43 19.09
N ILE A 241 -4.67 -23.05 17.81
CA ILE A 241 -3.95 -23.72 16.72
C ILE A 241 -2.82 -22.80 16.29
N ARG A 242 -1.59 -23.30 16.39
CA ARG A 242 -0.38 -22.64 15.96
C ARG A 242 0.02 -23.18 14.60
N CYS A 243 0.13 -22.31 13.61
CA CYS A 243 0.42 -22.65 12.24
C CYS A 243 1.73 -21.98 11.82
N ARG A 244 2.78 -22.76 11.57
CA ARG A 244 4.09 -22.25 11.19
C ARG A 244 4.06 -21.79 9.74
N LEU A 245 4.68 -20.65 9.48
CA LEU A 245 4.98 -20.14 8.14
C LEU A 245 6.39 -20.59 7.72
N PRO A 246 6.69 -20.67 6.42
CA PRO A 246 8.02 -21.10 5.96
C PRO A 246 9.13 -20.09 6.36
N TYR A 247 8.77 -18.86 6.55
CA TYR A 247 9.58 -17.72 6.96
C TYR A 247 8.65 -16.58 7.40
N ASN A 248 9.19 -15.48 7.92
CA ASN A 248 8.37 -14.27 8.13
C ASN A 248 7.85 -13.77 6.79
N CYS A 249 6.53 -13.74 6.61
CA CYS A 249 5.87 -13.27 5.39
C CYS A 249 4.60 -12.48 5.69
N GLN A 250 4.22 -11.64 4.74
CA GLN A 250 2.92 -10.94 4.77
C GLN A 250 1.85 -11.90 4.26
N ILE A 251 0.83 -12.12 5.07
CA ILE A 251 -0.21 -13.10 4.79
C ILE A 251 -1.62 -12.58 5.08
N THR A 252 -2.60 -13.22 4.45
CA THR A 252 -3.99 -13.22 4.88
C THR A 252 -4.37 -14.63 5.37
N PRO A 253 -4.96 -14.77 6.57
CA PRO A 253 -5.33 -16.08 7.11
C PRO A 253 -6.68 -16.54 6.56
N TYR A 254 -6.77 -17.86 6.30
CA TYR A 254 -7.98 -18.54 5.89
C TYR A 254 -8.39 -19.60 6.93
N LEU A 255 -9.69 -19.74 7.12
CA LEU A 255 -10.31 -20.64 8.09
C LEU A 255 -11.47 -21.41 7.44
N HIS A 256 -11.52 -22.73 7.64
CA HIS A 256 -12.64 -23.60 7.30
C HIS A 256 -13.11 -24.32 8.58
N VAL A 257 -14.34 -24.07 8.99
CA VAL A 257 -14.88 -24.57 10.26
C VAL A 257 -16.32 -25.05 10.13
N LYS A 258 -16.72 -25.89 11.10
CA LYS A 258 -18.12 -26.20 11.40
C LYS A 258 -18.42 -25.77 12.82
N ALA A 259 -19.45 -24.97 13.03
CA ALA A 259 -19.74 -24.37 14.33
C ALA A 259 -21.20 -23.99 14.48
N PRO A 260 -21.71 -23.88 15.73
CA PRO A 260 -22.94 -23.13 16.00
C PRO A 260 -22.70 -21.64 15.76
N ALA A 261 -23.80 -20.88 15.58
CA ALA A 261 -23.75 -19.46 15.33
C ALA A 261 -23.28 -18.65 16.56
N GLY A 262 -22.50 -17.59 16.34
CA GLY A 262 -22.16 -16.57 17.34
C GLY A 262 -20.85 -16.80 18.10
N LEU A 263 -20.07 -17.82 17.79
CA LEU A 263 -18.74 -18.03 18.37
C LEU A 263 -17.70 -17.17 17.67
N VAL A 264 -16.72 -16.65 18.41
CA VAL A 264 -15.67 -15.77 17.89
C VAL A 264 -14.37 -16.53 17.77
N VAL A 265 -13.87 -16.70 16.55
CA VAL A 265 -12.52 -17.22 16.25
C VAL A 265 -11.59 -16.05 16.02
N GLY A 266 -10.51 -15.97 16.81
CA GLY A 266 -9.45 -14.98 16.63
C GLY A 266 -8.36 -15.48 15.68
N MET A 267 -7.80 -14.58 14.88
CA MET A 267 -6.67 -14.86 13.98
C MET A 267 -5.62 -13.75 14.17
N LEU A 268 -4.43 -14.11 14.59
CA LEU A 268 -3.31 -13.19 14.85
C LEU A 268 -1.99 -13.89 14.53
N THR A 269 -0.89 -13.15 14.55
CA THR A 269 0.45 -13.70 14.35
C THR A 269 1.26 -13.68 15.66
N ASP A 270 2.41 -14.35 15.66
CA ASP A 270 3.39 -14.30 16.77
C ASP A 270 3.90 -12.87 17.01
N ASN A 271 3.87 -11.99 16.01
CA ASN A 271 4.22 -10.57 16.15
C ASN A 271 3.18 -9.76 16.95
N TYR A 272 1.99 -10.30 17.20
CA TYR A 272 0.92 -9.59 17.91
C TYR A 272 1.33 -9.08 19.30
N THR A 273 2.20 -9.80 19.99
CA THR A 273 2.72 -9.43 21.31
C THR A 273 4.12 -8.84 21.28
N GLY A 274 4.72 -8.71 20.09
CA GLY A 274 6.07 -8.19 19.91
C GLY A 274 6.11 -6.66 19.92
N GLY A 275 6.85 -6.05 20.84
CA GLY A 275 7.22 -4.63 20.85
C GLY A 275 6.10 -3.59 21.01
N SER A 276 4.87 -3.91 20.67
CA SER A 276 3.69 -3.05 20.84
C SER A 276 2.49 -3.91 21.23
N ALA A 277 1.74 -3.45 22.23
CA ALA A 277 0.56 -4.20 22.73
C ALA A 277 -0.62 -4.25 21.75
N ASN A 278 -0.61 -3.47 20.68
CA ASN A 278 -1.78 -3.22 19.84
C ASN A 278 -1.48 -3.53 18.37
N ASN A 279 -1.22 -4.77 18.08
CA ASN A 279 -0.96 -5.24 16.72
C ASN A 279 -2.25 -5.61 15.96
N VAL A 280 -2.10 -5.82 14.67
CA VAL A 280 -3.19 -6.18 13.77
C VAL A 280 -3.67 -7.60 14.05
N ARG A 281 -4.98 -7.79 14.11
CA ARG A 281 -5.64 -9.09 14.18
C ARG A 281 -6.93 -9.10 13.39
N ALA A 282 -7.45 -10.30 13.14
CA ALA A 282 -8.78 -10.51 12.59
C ALA A 282 -9.64 -11.37 13.53
N GLU A 283 -10.94 -11.19 13.46
CA GLU A 283 -11.93 -11.97 14.22
C GLU A 283 -13.06 -12.42 13.28
N TYR A 284 -13.48 -13.65 13.43
CA TYR A 284 -14.58 -14.24 12.68
C TYR A 284 -15.69 -14.69 13.63
N ILE A 285 -16.90 -14.16 13.44
CA ILE A 285 -18.09 -14.59 14.18
C ILE A 285 -18.83 -15.63 13.33
N THR A 286 -18.97 -16.84 13.85
CA THR A 286 -19.53 -17.97 13.13
C THR A 286 -21.04 -17.82 12.87
N ARG A 287 -21.52 -18.38 11.77
CA ARG A 287 -22.92 -18.74 11.52
C ARG A 287 -23.13 -20.22 11.84
N GLU A 288 -24.35 -20.71 11.74
CA GLU A 288 -24.64 -22.13 11.91
C GLU A 288 -24.08 -22.97 10.78
N GLY A 289 -23.43 -24.09 11.11
CA GLY A 289 -22.99 -25.11 10.18
C GLY A 289 -21.57 -24.89 9.63
N GLU A 290 -21.31 -25.49 8.46
CA GLU A 290 -20.01 -25.44 7.78
C GLU A 290 -19.82 -24.11 7.06
N GLN A 291 -18.62 -23.54 7.14
CA GLN A 291 -18.33 -22.21 6.64
C GLN A 291 -16.84 -21.95 6.44
N GLU A 292 -16.53 -21.12 5.47
CA GLU A 292 -15.17 -20.70 5.12
C GLU A 292 -15.03 -19.18 5.23
N TYR A 293 -13.84 -18.71 5.58
CA TYR A 293 -13.53 -17.29 5.65
C TYR A 293 -12.06 -17.03 5.40
N GLU A 294 -11.76 -16.05 4.55
CA GLU A 294 -10.43 -15.46 4.40
C GLU A 294 -10.48 -14.00 4.87
N SER A 295 -9.62 -13.62 5.82
CA SER A 295 -9.52 -12.23 6.24
C SER A 295 -8.74 -11.43 5.21
N PHE A 296 -9.25 -10.28 4.80
CA PHE A 296 -8.61 -9.43 3.79
C PHE A 296 -7.57 -8.45 4.34
N GLY A 297 -7.46 -8.32 5.67
CA GLY A 297 -6.38 -7.54 6.29
C GLY A 297 -5.10 -8.35 6.39
N TRP A 298 -4.05 -7.90 5.72
CA TRP A 298 -2.77 -8.57 5.83
C TRP A 298 -2.11 -8.36 7.19
N MET A 299 -1.40 -9.36 7.63
CA MET A 299 -0.54 -9.36 8.80
C MET A 299 0.77 -10.09 8.48
N ASN A 300 1.77 -10.00 9.33
CA ASN A 300 3.02 -10.71 9.13
C ASN A 300 3.49 -11.41 10.40
N GLY A 301 4.29 -12.43 10.22
CA GLY A 301 4.86 -13.23 11.31
C GLY A 301 5.57 -14.47 10.80
N HIS A 302 6.08 -15.27 11.74
CA HIS A 302 6.60 -16.61 11.50
C HIS A 302 5.54 -17.68 11.76
N GLU A 303 4.52 -17.34 12.55
CA GLU A 303 3.41 -18.20 12.91
C GLU A 303 2.08 -17.44 12.86
N VAL A 304 1.02 -18.16 12.49
CA VAL A 304 -0.36 -17.69 12.61
C VAL A 304 -1.04 -18.47 13.73
N LEU A 305 -1.71 -17.75 14.62
CA LEU A 305 -2.41 -18.30 15.77
C LEU A 305 -3.91 -18.16 15.55
N TYR A 306 -4.61 -19.29 15.54
CA TYR A 306 -6.07 -19.32 15.56
C TYR A 306 -6.53 -19.61 16.98
N VAL A 307 -7.21 -18.65 17.60
CA VAL A 307 -7.83 -18.79 18.92
C VAL A 307 -9.26 -19.29 18.71
N VAL A 308 -9.50 -20.54 19.07
CA VAL A 308 -10.70 -21.28 18.70
C VAL A 308 -11.50 -21.61 19.96
N PRO A 309 -12.70 -21.04 20.18
CA PRO A 309 -13.51 -21.36 21.35
C PRO A 309 -14.10 -22.78 21.28
N ALA A 310 -14.45 -23.31 22.43
CA ALA A 310 -15.15 -24.58 22.51
C ALA A 310 -16.43 -24.58 21.66
N GLY A 311 -16.69 -25.69 20.96
CA GLY A 311 -17.82 -25.82 20.05
C GLY A 311 -17.51 -25.52 18.58
N VAL A 312 -16.33 -25.03 18.26
CA VAL A 312 -15.87 -24.88 16.87
C VAL A 312 -15.03 -26.10 16.47
N GLU A 313 -15.47 -26.81 15.45
CA GLU A 313 -14.71 -27.86 14.78
C GLU A 313 -13.93 -27.24 13.63
N VAL A 314 -12.59 -27.27 13.69
CA VAL A 314 -11.71 -26.76 12.62
C VAL A 314 -11.46 -27.86 11.61
N LEU A 315 -11.97 -27.67 10.40
CA LEU A 315 -11.85 -28.58 9.25
C LEU A 315 -10.58 -28.30 8.43
N GLY A 316 -10.12 -27.03 8.40
CA GLY A 316 -8.91 -26.65 7.71
C GLY A 316 -8.48 -25.22 8.01
N VAL A 317 -7.19 -24.99 7.89
CA VAL A 317 -6.57 -23.66 7.97
C VAL A 317 -5.54 -23.51 6.84
N LYS A 318 -5.51 -22.34 6.22
CA LYS A 318 -4.58 -22.00 5.13
C LYS A 318 -4.15 -20.55 5.26
N TYR A 319 -3.17 -20.15 4.47
CA TYR A 319 -2.79 -18.76 4.31
C TYR A 319 -2.61 -18.41 2.84
N ARG A 320 -2.71 -17.13 2.54
CA ARG A 320 -2.30 -16.57 1.25
C ARG A 320 -1.11 -15.67 1.52
N GLU A 321 0.05 -15.99 0.92
CA GLU A 321 1.16 -15.06 0.91
C GLU A 321 0.86 -13.90 -0.06
N THR A 322 1.08 -12.68 0.41
CA THR A 322 0.94 -11.45 -0.35
C THR A 322 2.19 -10.60 -0.13
N GLY A 323 2.24 -9.39 -0.64
CA GLY A 323 3.35 -8.46 -0.42
C GLY A 323 3.76 -7.74 -1.69
N TYR A 324 4.87 -7.04 -1.63
CA TYR A 324 5.39 -6.32 -2.77
C TYR A 324 5.80 -7.27 -3.90
N ASN A 325 5.43 -6.96 -5.15
CA ASN A 325 5.67 -7.84 -6.28
C ASN A 325 7.04 -7.60 -6.90
N ALA A 326 8.08 -7.96 -6.17
CA ALA A 326 9.44 -8.06 -6.65
C ALA A 326 10.00 -9.45 -6.33
N ASP A 327 10.94 -9.93 -7.15
CA ASP A 327 11.63 -11.19 -6.93
C ASP A 327 12.99 -10.95 -6.27
N MET A 328 13.36 -11.82 -5.34
CA MET A 328 14.71 -11.88 -4.80
C MET A 328 15.63 -12.48 -5.87
N LYS A 329 16.47 -11.65 -6.50
CA LYS A 329 17.42 -12.06 -7.55
C LYS A 329 18.86 -12.03 -7.06
N GLY A 330 19.15 -11.27 -6.00
CA GLY A 330 20.46 -11.24 -5.38
C GLY A 330 20.77 -12.55 -4.67
N SER A 331 22.03 -12.90 -4.60
CA SER A 331 22.52 -14.07 -3.86
C SER A 331 23.87 -13.78 -3.23
N PHE A 332 24.11 -14.39 -2.09
CA PHE A 332 25.39 -14.35 -1.39
C PHE A 332 25.72 -15.73 -0.86
N ALA A 333 26.97 -16.12 -0.98
CA ALA A 333 27.50 -17.35 -0.41
C ALA A 333 28.97 -17.18 -0.06
N CYS A 334 29.36 -17.65 1.10
CA CYS A 334 30.76 -17.77 1.55
C CYS A 334 30.91 -19.05 2.37
N ASP A 335 32.13 -19.31 2.83
CA ASP A 335 32.50 -20.46 3.66
C ASP A 335 32.13 -20.35 5.14
N ASP A 336 31.53 -19.24 5.55
CA ASP A 336 31.03 -19.03 6.92
C ASP A 336 29.48 -19.00 6.91
N ASP A 337 28.88 -19.99 7.56
CA ASP A 337 27.42 -20.13 7.66
C ASP A 337 26.74 -18.96 8.37
N PHE A 338 27.44 -18.28 9.28
CA PHE A 338 26.88 -17.10 9.95
C PHE A 338 26.55 -15.98 8.96
N TYR A 339 27.47 -15.66 8.05
CA TYR A 339 27.23 -14.61 7.05
C TYR A 339 26.21 -15.02 5.99
N ASN A 340 26.17 -16.31 5.63
CA ASN A 340 25.16 -16.85 4.74
C ASN A 340 23.76 -16.70 5.33
N GLU A 341 23.60 -17.01 6.62
CA GLU A 341 22.32 -16.86 7.32
C GLU A 341 21.98 -15.38 7.58
N LEU A 342 22.96 -14.56 7.93
CA LEU A 342 22.78 -13.12 8.12
C LEU A 342 22.21 -12.46 6.85
N TRP A 343 22.82 -12.76 5.69
CA TRP A 343 22.34 -12.23 4.42
C TRP A 343 20.91 -12.64 4.12
N LYS A 344 20.53 -13.90 4.33
CA LYS A 344 19.15 -14.38 4.13
C LYS A 344 18.15 -13.65 5.02
N ARG A 345 18.50 -13.45 6.29
CA ARG A 345 17.64 -12.74 7.25
C ARG A 345 17.50 -11.27 6.90
N SER A 346 18.59 -10.60 6.54
CA SER A 346 18.59 -9.20 6.12
C SER A 346 17.73 -9.00 4.86
N ALA A 347 17.95 -9.84 3.85
CA ALA A 347 17.13 -9.82 2.62
C ALA A 347 15.63 -10.02 2.91
N ARG A 348 15.31 -10.92 3.84
CA ARG A 348 13.92 -11.17 4.24
C ARG A 348 13.34 -10.01 5.05
N THR A 349 14.12 -9.40 5.94
CA THR A 349 13.70 -8.21 6.70
C THR A 349 13.37 -7.07 5.78
N LEU A 350 14.23 -6.77 4.81
CA LEU A 350 13.94 -5.76 3.78
C LEU A 350 12.61 -6.04 3.06
N TYR A 351 12.37 -7.28 2.63
CA TYR A 351 11.15 -7.61 1.90
C TYR A 351 9.88 -7.46 2.75
N ILE A 352 9.94 -7.75 4.03
CA ILE A 352 8.81 -7.62 4.96
C ILE A 352 8.42 -6.17 5.19
N THR A 353 9.36 -5.24 5.08
CA THR A 353 9.13 -3.80 5.23
C THR A 353 8.75 -3.10 3.93
N MET A 354 8.40 -3.86 2.88
CA MET A 354 7.97 -3.34 1.58
C MET A 354 6.49 -3.63 1.30
N ARG A 355 5.70 -2.60 0.98
CA ARG A 355 4.35 -2.74 0.43
C ARG A 355 3.92 -1.46 -0.30
N ASP A 356 3.08 -0.61 0.30
CA ASP A 356 2.70 0.69 -0.26
C ASP A 356 3.88 1.67 -0.30
N ASN A 357 4.82 1.50 0.59
CA ASN A 357 6.07 2.23 0.79
C ASN A 357 7.10 1.30 1.44
N TYR A 358 8.33 1.72 1.55
CA TYR A 358 9.23 1.17 2.56
C TYR A 358 8.69 1.55 3.95
N MET A 359 8.81 0.65 4.91
CA MET A 359 8.20 0.79 6.24
C MET A 359 9.24 0.59 7.33
N ASP A 360 9.31 1.52 8.28
CA ASP A 360 10.10 1.35 9.51
C ASP A 360 9.82 0.03 10.23
N CYS A 361 8.56 -0.39 10.20
CA CYS A 361 8.12 -1.66 10.75
C CYS A 361 6.77 -2.10 10.16
N PRO A 362 6.52 -3.41 9.97
CA PRO A 362 5.31 -3.90 9.34
C PRO A 362 4.09 -4.01 10.27
N ASP A 363 4.27 -3.81 11.58
CA ASP A 363 3.24 -4.08 12.60
C ASP A 363 2.70 -2.81 13.27
N ARG A 364 3.59 -1.94 13.76
CA ARG A 364 3.24 -0.83 14.64
C ARG A 364 2.80 0.41 13.89
N GLU A 365 3.53 0.81 12.84
CA GLU A 365 3.39 2.11 12.16
C GLU A 365 3.13 1.98 10.68
N ARG A 366 3.81 1.06 9.98
CA ARG A 366 3.81 0.94 8.52
C ARG A 366 4.10 2.27 7.84
N ALA A 367 5.02 3.05 8.43
CA ALA A 367 5.29 4.42 8.08
C ALA A 367 6.48 4.55 7.13
N GLN A 368 6.39 5.51 6.21
CA GLN A 368 7.49 5.87 5.32
C GLN A 368 8.41 6.88 6.01
N TRP A 369 9.18 6.37 6.99
CA TRP A 369 10.24 7.14 7.60
C TRP A 369 11.45 7.18 6.67
N TRP A 370 11.84 8.36 6.25
CA TRP A 370 12.93 8.51 5.28
C TRP A 370 14.32 8.27 5.89
N GLY A 371 14.46 8.36 7.19
CA GLY A 371 15.67 7.90 7.88
C GLY A 371 15.90 6.40 7.74
N ASP A 372 14.82 5.61 7.78
CA ASP A 372 14.82 4.16 7.56
C ASP A 372 14.94 3.84 6.07
N GLU A 373 14.15 4.48 5.22
CA GLU A 373 14.12 4.25 3.77
C GLU A 373 15.47 4.46 3.09
N VAL A 374 16.30 5.38 3.60
CA VAL A 374 17.68 5.58 3.11
C VAL A 374 18.51 4.31 3.16
N ASN A 375 18.35 3.48 4.18
CA ASN A 375 19.02 2.19 4.28
C ASN A 375 18.37 1.15 3.39
N GLU A 376 17.04 1.03 3.45
CA GLU A 376 16.26 0.03 2.72
C GLU A 376 16.42 0.14 1.21
N LEU A 377 16.37 1.35 0.65
CA LEU A 377 16.53 1.56 -0.79
C LEU A 377 17.93 1.16 -1.30
N GLY A 378 18.97 1.36 -0.50
CA GLY A 378 20.32 0.95 -0.83
C GLY A 378 20.48 -0.57 -0.83
N GLU A 379 19.87 -1.25 0.14
CA GLU A 379 19.88 -2.71 0.26
C GLU A 379 19.13 -3.40 -0.89
N ALA A 380 18.05 -2.78 -1.38
CA ALA A 380 17.21 -3.32 -2.44
C ALA A 380 17.99 -3.65 -3.73
N PHE A 381 19.02 -2.89 -4.06
CA PHE A 381 19.85 -3.13 -5.25
C PHE A 381 20.66 -4.43 -5.19
N TYR A 382 20.95 -4.92 -3.99
CA TYR A 382 21.70 -6.17 -3.80
C TYR A 382 20.78 -7.41 -3.76
N VAL A 383 19.50 -7.22 -3.47
CA VAL A 383 18.56 -8.30 -3.17
C VAL A 383 17.50 -8.49 -4.25
N LEU A 384 16.93 -7.40 -4.77
CA LEU A 384 15.70 -7.41 -5.55
C LEU A 384 15.94 -7.17 -7.05
N ASP A 385 14.97 -7.60 -7.85
CA ASP A 385 14.88 -7.19 -9.25
C ASP A 385 14.47 -5.69 -9.38
N PRO A 386 14.56 -5.10 -10.59
CA PRO A 386 14.27 -3.67 -10.80
C PRO A 386 12.89 -3.19 -10.34
N ARG A 387 11.90 -4.11 -10.19
CA ARG A 387 10.59 -3.74 -9.64
C ARG A 387 10.70 -3.27 -8.19
N GLY A 388 11.64 -3.82 -7.40
CA GLY A 388 11.91 -3.37 -6.03
C GLY A 388 12.34 -1.91 -5.96
N TRP A 389 13.09 -1.43 -6.94
CA TRP A 389 13.61 -0.05 -6.97
C TRP A 389 12.54 1.01 -7.26
N GLN A 390 11.44 0.62 -7.92
CA GLN A 390 10.30 1.51 -8.20
C GLN A 390 9.67 2.05 -6.91
N LEU A 391 9.76 1.30 -5.82
CA LEU A 391 9.21 1.71 -4.54
C LEU A 391 9.94 2.93 -3.99
N ALA A 392 11.27 2.96 -4.07
CA ALA A 392 12.08 4.12 -3.68
C ALA A 392 11.80 5.35 -4.58
N THR A 393 11.69 5.15 -5.90
CA THR A 393 11.32 6.24 -6.82
C THR A 393 9.95 6.84 -6.45
N LYS A 394 8.95 5.99 -6.13
CA LYS A 394 7.65 6.45 -5.61
C LYS A 394 7.82 7.28 -4.34
N GLY A 395 8.62 6.80 -3.39
CA GLY A 395 8.91 7.51 -2.14
C GLY A 395 9.56 8.88 -2.37
N ILE A 396 10.49 8.99 -3.31
CA ILE A 396 11.13 10.27 -3.70
C ILE A 396 10.08 11.28 -4.18
N TYR A 397 9.18 10.87 -5.08
CA TYR A 397 8.10 11.74 -5.54
C TYR A 397 7.19 12.15 -4.38
N GLU A 398 6.82 11.23 -3.51
CA GLU A 398 5.97 11.55 -2.35
C GLU A 398 6.67 12.53 -1.40
N LEU A 399 7.93 12.29 -1.02
CA LEU A 399 8.65 13.18 -0.12
C LEU A 399 8.67 14.62 -0.65
N MET A 400 9.01 14.79 -1.92
CA MET A 400 9.11 16.13 -2.53
C MET A 400 7.76 16.76 -2.83
N ASN A 401 6.74 15.98 -3.18
CA ASN A 401 5.37 16.49 -3.36
C ASN A 401 4.75 17.00 -2.03
N TRP A 402 5.24 16.49 -0.88
CA TRP A 402 4.84 16.94 0.45
C TRP A 402 5.75 18.04 1.02
N GLN A 403 6.70 18.56 0.23
CA GLN A 403 7.51 19.72 0.64
C GLN A 403 6.59 20.89 1.02
N ARG A 404 6.85 21.51 2.16
CA ARG A 404 6.08 22.65 2.67
C ARG A 404 6.27 23.89 1.79
N PRO A 405 5.33 24.84 1.80
CA PRO A 405 5.49 26.11 1.07
C PRO A 405 6.73 26.93 1.47
N ASP A 406 7.17 26.79 2.72
CA ASP A 406 8.41 27.40 3.24
C ASP A 406 9.69 26.68 2.79
N GLY A 407 9.56 25.60 2.03
CA GLY A 407 10.67 24.80 1.51
C GLY A 407 11.13 23.67 2.41
N VAL A 408 10.55 23.54 3.61
CA VAL A 408 10.89 22.47 4.56
C VAL A 408 10.41 21.11 4.03
N ILE A 409 11.25 20.10 4.16
CA ILE A 409 10.95 18.70 3.89
C ILE A 409 10.71 18.00 5.25
N ALA A 410 9.74 17.12 5.32
CA ALA A 410 9.34 16.48 6.58
C ALA A 410 8.96 15.00 6.38
N SER A 411 9.04 14.22 7.43
CA SER A 411 8.77 12.78 7.46
C SER A 411 7.97 12.42 8.72
N PRO A 412 7.17 11.32 8.73
CA PRO A 412 6.86 10.45 7.60
C PRO A 412 5.86 11.09 6.65
N VAL A 413 5.88 10.67 5.40
CA VAL A 413 4.92 11.09 4.37
C VAL A 413 4.40 9.87 3.60
N PRO A 414 3.13 9.90 3.12
CA PRO A 414 2.09 10.91 3.37
C PRO A 414 1.50 10.79 4.78
N SER A 415 1.45 11.86 5.53
CA SER A 415 0.86 11.84 6.88
C SER A 415 0.29 13.21 7.27
N LEU A 416 -0.88 13.19 7.96
CA LEU A 416 -1.42 14.35 8.67
C LEU A 416 -1.43 14.16 10.18
N ASN A 417 -1.20 12.94 10.68
CA ASN A 417 -1.13 12.66 12.12
C ASN A 417 0.14 13.20 12.74
N TRP A 418 1.24 13.06 12.03
CA TRP A 418 2.55 13.47 12.46
C TRP A 418 3.46 13.58 11.24
N CYS A 419 3.89 14.79 10.92
CA CYS A 419 4.80 15.06 9.81
C CYS A 419 5.74 16.17 10.27
N LYS A 420 6.98 15.81 10.60
CA LYS A 420 7.95 16.65 11.26
C LYS A 420 9.24 16.76 10.45
N GLU A 421 9.84 17.94 10.44
CA GLU A 421 11.21 18.07 9.97
C GLU A 421 12.16 17.41 10.99
N LEU A 422 12.88 16.42 10.50
CA LEU A 422 14.02 15.78 11.18
C LEU A 422 15.29 16.14 10.38
N PRO A 423 15.94 17.28 10.68
CA PRO A 423 16.90 17.89 9.76
C PRO A 423 18.01 16.97 9.27
N LEU A 424 18.61 16.16 10.15
CA LEU A 424 19.67 15.23 9.76
C LEU A 424 19.14 14.10 8.86
N GLN A 425 17.97 13.55 9.17
CA GLN A 425 17.35 12.51 8.33
C GLN A 425 16.97 13.07 6.96
N MET A 426 16.49 14.31 6.89
CA MET A 426 16.15 14.94 5.62
C MET A 426 17.40 15.20 4.76
N LEU A 427 18.53 15.60 5.35
CA LEU A 427 19.80 15.72 4.62
C LEU A 427 20.28 14.36 4.08
N ALA A 428 20.17 13.30 4.88
CA ALA A 428 20.50 11.95 4.44
C ALA A 428 19.62 11.52 3.27
N SER A 429 18.31 11.80 3.35
CA SER A 429 17.29 11.42 2.36
C SER A 429 17.51 12.08 1.01
N VAL A 430 17.62 13.42 0.99
CA VAL A 430 17.81 14.15 -0.26
C VAL A 430 19.26 14.09 -0.78
N GLY A 431 20.18 13.54 0.03
CA GLY A 431 21.61 13.50 -0.22
C GLY A 431 22.11 12.25 -0.92
N TRP A 432 23.37 11.94 -0.63
CA TRP A 432 24.13 10.90 -1.30
C TRP A 432 23.58 9.50 -1.09
N TYR A 433 23.16 9.15 0.13
CA TYR A 433 22.66 7.82 0.47
C TYR A 433 21.18 7.61 0.13
N GLY A 434 20.40 8.68 0.00
CA GLY A 434 19.01 8.61 -0.43
C GLY A 434 18.86 8.79 -1.95
N PHE A 435 18.49 9.98 -2.38
CA PHE A 435 18.12 10.26 -3.78
C PHE A 435 19.23 9.92 -4.78
N TYR A 436 20.49 10.22 -4.46
CA TYR A 436 21.59 9.94 -5.39
C TYR A 436 21.89 8.44 -5.50
N THR A 437 21.81 7.69 -4.39
CA THR A 437 21.93 6.23 -4.42
C THR A 437 20.89 5.63 -5.35
N GLN A 438 19.62 6.06 -5.24
CA GLN A 438 18.56 5.61 -6.14
C GLN A 438 18.88 5.88 -7.60
N ALA A 439 19.26 7.13 -7.94
CA ALA A 439 19.59 7.50 -9.31
C ALA A 439 20.80 6.71 -9.85
N PHE A 440 21.87 6.63 -9.05
CA PHE A 440 23.13 6.04 -9.47
C PHE A 440 23.04 4.52 -9.71
N TYR A 441 22.41 3.79 -8.80
CA TYR A 441 22.31 2.32 -8.91
C TYR A 441 21.23 1.87 -9.90
N SER A 442 20.15 2.63 -10.06
CA SER A 442 19.11 2.31 -11.05
C SER A 442 19.44 2.80 -12.46
N ASP A 443 20.43 3.69 -12.63
CA ASP A 443 20.71 4.48 -13.85
C ASP A 443 19.47 5.24 -14.33
N ASP A 444 18.56 5.61 -13.41
CA ASP A 444 17.34 6.34 -13.68
C ASP A 444 17.34 7.71 -12.99
N TYR A 445 17.56 8.74 -13.78
CA TYR A 445 17.54 10.14 -13.37
C TYR A 445 16.23 10.86 -13.76
N SER A 446 15.21 10.13 -14.19
CA SER A 446 13.97 10.71 -14.71
C SER A 446 13.19 11.55 -13.68
N PHE A 447 13.37 11.28 -12.41
CA PHE A 447 12.75 12.04 -11.32
C PHE A 447 13.46 13.37 -11.04
N VAL A 448 14.73 13.53 -11.44
CA VAL A 448 15.56 14.68 -11.08
C VAL A 448 14.95 16.02 -11.52
N PRO A 449 14.42 16.19 -12.75
CA PRO A 449 13.78 17.45 -13.14
C PRO A 449 12.60 17.84 -12.23
N HIS A 450 11.90 16.87 -11.68
CA HIS A 450 10.76 17.11 -10.81
C HIS A 450 11.16 17.60 -9.41
N ILE A 451 12.27 17.07 -8.88
CA ILE A 451 12.67 17.34 -7.49
C ILE A 451 13.65 18.48 -7.33
N TYR A 452 14.39 18.85 -8.41
CA TYR A 452 15.60 19.65 -8.32
C TYR A 452 15.40 21.05 -7.72
N ASP A 453 14.35 21.76 -8.12
CA ASP A 453 14.06 23.10 -7.59
C ASP A 453 13.67 23.04 -6.10
N GLY A 454 12.91 22.03 -5.69
CA GLY A 454 12.57 21.79 -4.29
C GLY A 454 13.79 21.43 -3.43
N LEU A 455 14.67 20.59 -3.97
CA LEU A 455 15.94 20.23 -3.35
C LEU A 455 16.83 21.47 -3.14
N LYS A 456 17.00 22.29 -4.17
CA LYS A 456 17.75 23.57 -4.09
C LYS A 456 17.17 24.48 -3.02
N LYS A 457 15.85 24.65 -3.02
CA LYS A 457 15.17 25.47 -2.02
C LYS A 457 15.46 24.99 -0.61
N TYR A 458 15.40 23.68 -0.38
CA TYR A 458 15.71 23.09 0.92
C TYR A 458 17.16 23.36 1.34
N LEU A 459 18.13 23.07 0.46
CA LEU A 459 19.54 23.18 0.81
C LEU A 459 20.08 24.62 0.90
N HIS A 460 19.55 25.56 0.10
CA HIS A 460 20.12 26.92 0.02
C HIS A 460 19.26 28.03 0.64
N GLU A 461 17.97 27.78 0.87
CA GLU A 461 17.07 28.78 1.46
C GLU A 461 16.63 28.39 2.88
N VAL A 462 16.38 27.08 3.13
CA VAL A 462 15.97 26.58 4.45
C VAL A 462 17.15 26.37 5.39
N TRP A 463 18.25 25.82 4.87
CA TRP A 463 19.49 25.68 5.62
C TRP A 463 20.29 26.98 5.62
N GLN A 464 20.84 27.33 6.79
CA GLN A 464 21.72 28.47 6.96
C GLN A 464 23.17 28.00 7.03
N VAL A 465 24.06 28.82 6.48
CA VAL A 465 25.51 28.65 6.58
C VAL A 465 26.12 29.87 7.27
N ASP A 466 27.17 29.66 8.04
CA ASP A 466 27.91 30.73 8.71
C ASP A 466 28.86 31.50 7.74
N GLY A 467 29.58 32.46 8.27
CA GLY A 467 30.54 33.26 7.49
C GLY A 467 31.73 32.47 6.96
N GLN A 468 31.93 31.23 7.35
CA GLN A 468 32.96 30.32 6.84
C GLN A 468 32.37 29.27 5.85
N GLY A 469 31.07 29.34 5.58
CA GLY A 469 30.37 28.39 4.72
C GLY A 469 29.99 27.06 5.38
N MET A 470 30.07 26.97 6.72
CA MET A 470 29.69 25.79 7.46
C MET A 470 28.18 25.80 7.80
N PRO A 471 27.49 24.67 7.71
CA PRO A 471 26.06 24.63 8.03
C PRO A 471 25.83 24.89 9.53
N VAL A 472 24.86 25.74 9.83
CA VAL A 472 24.40 25.97 11.20
C VAL A 472 23.47 24.84 11.60
N VAL A 473 23.68 24.24 12.77
CA VAL A 473 22.81 23.17 13.29
C VAL A 473 21.36 23.65 13.33
N ARG A 474 20.51 22.96 12.58
CA ARG A 474 19.09 23.28 12.45
C ARG A 474 18.27 22.49 13.46
N GLN A 475 17.42 23.20 14.22
CA GLN A 475 16.51 22.55 15.17
C GLN A 475 15.35 21.84 14.46
N GLY A 476 14.81 22.38 13.38
CA GLY A 476 13.63 21.86 12.70
C GLY A 476 12.43 21.73 13.65
N ASP A 477 11.57 20.74 13.37
CA ASP A 477 10.51 20.35 14.30
C ASP A 477 11.05 19.43 15.42
N TRP A 478 12.09 18.65 15.12
CA TRP A 478 12.76 17.79 16.08
C TRP A 478 14.21 17.52 15.66
N SER A 479 15.15 18.17 16.36
CA SER A 479 16.58 17.92 16.16
C SER A 479 16.96 16.60 16.84
N TRP A 480 17.04 15.55 16.04
CA TRP A 480 17.29 14.20 16.52
C TRP A 480 18.36 13.52 15.68
N GLY A 481 19.44 13.08 16.35
CA GLY A 481 20.56 12.36 15.73
C GLY A 481 20.45 10.86 15.83
N ASP A 482 19.19 10.32 15.87
CA ASP A 482 18.87 8.94 16.15
C ASP A 482 19.12 8.52 17.63
N TRP A 483 19.03 7.23 17.96
CA TRP A 483 19.07 6.71 19.34
C TRP A 483 20.49 6.64 19.96
N GLY A 484 21.44 7.39 19.42
CA GLY A 484 22.80 7.49 19.95
C GLY A 484 22.89 8.33 21.22
N THR A 485 23.89 8.04 22.06
CA THR A 485 24.35 8.89 23.15
C THR A 485 25.62 9.64 22.70
N ASP A 486 25.89 10.79 23.31
CA ASP A 486 27.08 11.61 23.01
C ASP A 486 27.23 11.99 21.52
N VAL A 487 26.11 12.36 20.89
CA VAL A 487 26.05 12.72 19.48
C VAL A 487 26.56 14.13 19.27
N ASP A 488 27.63 14.29 18.47
CA ASP A 488 28.10 15.60 18.02
C ASP A 488 27.26 16.08 16.83
N MET A 489 26.30 16.95 17.12
CA MET A 489 25.36 17.45 16.14
C MET A 489 26.01 18.37 15.09
N GLU A 490 27.09 19.08 15.41
CA GLU A 490 27.80 19.93 14.45
C GLU A 490 28.54 19.10 13.41
N VAL A 491 29.25 18.04 13.86
CA VAL A 491 29.93 17.11 12.98
C VAL A 491 28.93 16.38 12.09
N LEU A 492 27.85 15.83 12.65
CA LEU A 492 26.84 15.12 11.87
C LEU A 492 26.17 16.04 10.84
N THR A 493 25.77 17.25 11.25
CA THR A 493 25.15 18.24 10.35
C THR A 493 26.10 18.56 9.19
N THR A 494 27.36 18.81 9.49
CA THR A 494 28.37 19.15 8.48
C THR A 494 28.58 18.01 7.48
N CYS A 495 28.70 16.77 7.96
CA CYS A 495 28.89 15.61 7.10
C CYS A 495 27.67 15.37 6.19
N TRP A 496 26.46 15.38 6.73
CA TRP A 496 25.24 15.15 5.96
C TRP A 496 24.94 16.30 4.99
N TYR A 497 25.17 17.53 5.38
CA TYR A 497 25.00 18.68 4.48
C TYR A 497 25.99 18.64 3.30
N TYR A 498 27.26 18.29 3.57
CA TYR A 498 28.25 18.06 2.51
C TYR A 498 27.80 16.97 1.53
N LEU A 499 27.30 15.84 2.03
CA LEU A 499 26.82 14.76 1.19
C LEU A 499 25.56 15.15 0.39
N ALA A 500 24.69 16.00 0.95
CA ALA A 500 23.54 16.51 0.24
C ALA A 500 23.93 17.48 -0.89
N LEU A 501 24.86 18.40 -0.64
CA LEU A 501 25.42 19.29 -1.68
C LEU A 501 26.17 18.51 -2.77
N LYS A 502 26.83 17.41 -2.41
CA LYS A 502 27.51 16.53 -3.37
C LYS A 502 26.49 15.87 -4.30
N ALA A 503 25.37 15.38 -3.77
CA ALA A 503 24.28 14.82 -4.57
C ALA A 503 23.62 15.87 -5.47
N GLU A 504 23.33 17.06 -4.95
CA GLU A 504 22.79 18.18 -5.73
C GLU A 504 23.69 18.55 -6.93
N LYS A 505 25.01 18.57 -6.71
CA LYS A 505 25.98 18.82 -7.80
C LYS A 505 25.85 17.78 -8.92
N GLU A 506 25.76 16.50 -8.59
CA GLU A 506 25.62 15.43 -9.59
C GLU A 506 24.29 15.58 -10.37
N PHE A 507 23.20 15.91 -9.69
CA PHE A 507 21.92 16.21 -10.33
C PHE A 507 21.98 17.43 -11.24
N ALA A 508 22.67 18.51 -10.81
CA ALA A 508 22.89 19.68 -11.64
C ALA A 508 23.70 19.38 -12.92
N LEU A 509 24.68 18.48 -12.83
CA LEU A 509 25.46 18.03 -13.99
C LEU A 509 24.61 17.18 -14.94
N HIS A 510 23.71 16.38 -14.42
CA HIS A 510 22.79 15.57 -15.25
C HIS A 510 21.74 16.41 -15.98
N LEU A 511 21.31 17.54 -15.45
CA LEU A 511 20.34 18.46 -16.05
C LEU A 511 20.92 19.36 -17.15
N ARG A 512 22.25 19.38 -17.37
CA ARG A 512 22.94 20.17 -18.42
C ARG A 512 22.96 19.42 -19.74
#